data_4208703ee8cf8c78ad45a8d677bede69
#
_entry.id   4208703ee8cf8c78ad45a8d677bede69
#
_cell.length_a   1.000
_cell.length_b   1.000
_cell.length_c   1.000
_cell.angle_alpha   90.00
_cell.angle_beta   90.00
_cell.angle_gamma   90.00
#
_symmetry.space_group_name_H-M   'P 1'
#
loop_
_entity.id
_entity.type
_entity.pdbx_description
1 polymer ?
#
loop_
_entity_poly.entity_id
_entity_poly.type
_entity_poly.pdbx_seq_one_letter_code
_entity_poly.pdbx_strand_id
1 'polypeptide(L)'
;MSGNYYYPLDLSWSTEEISSVLHFLNKVELAYEKKVDAKQLLDSYKTYKTIVKSKGQEKQIDRDFQKVSGYSTYQVVKKAKAIEKGFFSLGN
;
A
#
# COMPACT_ATOMS: atom_id res chain seq x y z
N MET A 1 -3.05 8.27 14.43
CA MET A 1 -2.72 6.90 14.46
C MET A 1 -3.67 6.08 13.63
N SER A 2 -3.12 5.36 12.76
CA SER A 2 -3.93 4.49 11.95
C SER A 2 -4.47 3.44 12.88
N GLY A 3 -5.34 3.00 12.83
CA GLY A 3 -5.69 2.34 13.62
C GLY A 3 -6.37 1.17 13.89
N ASN A 4 -7.58 1.17 14.04
CA ASN A 4 -8.38 0.08 14.51
C ASN A 4 -9.23 -0.48 13.40
N TYR A 5 -8.63 -0.73 12.26
CA TYR A 5 -9.38 -1.30 11.14
C TYR A 5 -8.69 -2.59 10.70
N TYR A 6 -9.46 -3.41 10.01
CA TYR A 6 -8.92 -4.67 9.47
C TYR A 6 -8.37 -4.43 8.08
N TYR A 7 -7.16 -4.95 7.86
CA TYR A 7 -6.55 -4.88 6.54
C TYR A 7 -7.21 -5.90 5.61
N PRO A 8 -7.34 -5.58 4.32
CA PRO A 8 -7.97 -6.48 3.35
C PRO A 8 -7.01 -7.59 2.93
N LEU A 9 -6.90 -8.62 3.75
CA LEU A 9 -5.96 -9.72 3.53
C LEU A 9 -6.71 -10.96 3.09
N ASP A 10 -6.06 -11.76 2.24
CA ASP A 10 -6.59 -13.03 1.79
C ASP A 10 -6.00 -14.12 2.68
N LEU A 11 -6.86 -14.86 3.37
CA LEU A 11 -6.40 -15.87 4.31
C LEU A 11 -5.73 -17.07 3.63
N SER A 12 -5.86 -17.18 2.31
CA SER A 12 -5.17 -18.23 1.56
C SER A 12 -3.69 -17.90 1.35
N TRP A 13 -3.27 -16.67 1.61
CA TRP A 13 -1.86 -16.28 1.48
C TRP A 13 -1.05 -16.91 2.60
N SER A 14 0.23 -17.19 2.31
CA SER A 14 1.16 -17.64 3.34
C SER A 14 1.46 -16.49 4.30
N THR A 15 2.05 -16.84 5.44
CA THR A 15 2.45 -15.83 6.42
C THR A 15 3.38 -14.79 5.79
N GLU A 16 4.31 -15.24 4.96
CA GLU A 16 5.25 -14.34 4.30
C GLU A 16 4.55 -13.43 3.30
N GLU A 17 3.58 -13.97 2.57
CA GLU A 17 2.80 -13.17 1.63
C GLU A 17 1.98 -12.11 2.36
N ILE A 18 1.34 -12.50 3.45
CA ILE A 18 0.58 -11.55 4.26
C ILE A 18 1.50 -10.44 4.77
N SER A 19 2.68 -10.81 5.26
CA SER A 19 3.64 -9.83 5.76
C SER A 19 4.05 -8.83 4.67
N SER A 20 4.28 -9.32 3.45
CA SER A 20 4.65 -8.44 2.34
C SER A 20 3.53 -7.50 1.93
N VAL A 21 2.29 -7.98 1.92
CA VAL A 21 1.15 -7.13 1.62
C VAL A 21 0.97 -6.08 2.70
N LEU A 22 1.07 -6.48 3.97
CA LEU A 22 0.99 -5.53 5.08
C LEU A 22 2.09 -4.48 5.00
N HIS A 23 3.31 -4.91 4.64
CA HIS A 23 4.43 -3.98 4.51
C HIS A 23 4.11 -2.88 3.49
N PHE A 24 3.53 -3.26 2.35
CA PHE A 24 3.15 -2.28 1.34
C PHE A 24 2.05 -1.35 1.88
N LEU A 25 1.01 -1.91 2.50
CA LEU A 25 -0.09 -1.10 3.01
C LEU A 25 0.39 -0.15 4.12
N ASN A 26 1.34 -0.60 4.94
CA ASN A 26 1.93 0.28 5.96
C ASN A 26 2.72 1.43 5.33
N LYS A 27 3.39 1.18 4.21
CA LYS A 27 4.07 2.26 3.48
C LYS A 27 3.08 3.27 2.93
N VAL A 28 1.92 2.79 2.46
CA VAL A 28 0.86 3.68 2.02
C VAL A 28 0.38 4.56 3.18
N GLU A 29 0.19 3.96 4.35
CA GLU A 29 -0.20 4.73 5.53
C GLU A 29 0.82 5.80 5.87
N LEU A 30 2.11 5.45 5.79
CA LEU A 30 3.18 6.43 6.05
C LEU A 30 3.09 7.64 5.11
N ALA A 31 2.75 7.40 3.85
CA ALA A 31 2.65 8.49 2.88
C ALA A 31 1.58 9.51 3.27
N TYR A 32 0.53 9.05 3.95
CA TYR A 32 -0.54 9.95 4.38
C TYR A 32 -0.31 10.51 5.78
N GLU A 33 0.27 9.71 6.66
CA GLU A 33 0.38 10.09 8.07
C GLU A 33 1.67 10.83 8.39
N LYS A 34 2.71 10.58 7.61
CA LYS A 34 4.00 11.23 7.76
C LYS A 34 4.59 11.48 6.39
N LYS A 35 5.59 10.70 6.03
CA LYS A 35 6.18 10.71 4.68
C LYS A 35 6.83 9.38 4.42
N VAL A 36 7.00 9.05 3.15
CA VAL A 36 7.59 7.78 2.76
C VAL A 36 8.56 8.01 1.61
N ASP A 37 9.62 7.22 1.56
CA ASP A 37 10.57 7.28 0.47
C ASP A 37 9.97 6.61 -0.77
N ALA A 38 9.99 7.32 -1.91
CA ALA A 38 9.36 6.82 -3.13
C ALA A 38 9.97 5.50 -3.60
N LYS A 39 11.29 5.37 -3.53
CA LYS A 39 11.94 4.13 -3.96
C LYS A 39 11.54 2.96 -3.08
N GLN A 40 11.51 3.16 -1.77
CA GLN A 40 11.10 2.09 -0.85
C GLN A 40 9.64 1.71 -1.06
N LEU A 41 8.79 2.71 -1.28
CA LEU A 41 7.38 2.45 -1.57
C LEU A 41 7.25 1.61 -2.83
N LEU A 42 7.98 1.96 -3.90
CA LEU A 42 7.89 1.23 -5.15
C LEU A 42 8.46 -0.17 -5.04
N ASP A 43 9.53 -0.37 -4.22
CA ASP A 43 10.06 -1.70 -3.98
C ASP A 43 9.03 -2.59 -3.27
N SER A 44 8.34 -2.03 -2.27
CA SER A 44 7.31 -2.78 -1.56
C SER A 44 6.11 -3.07 -2.47
N TYR A 45 5.78 -2.13 -3.37
CA TYR A 45 4.73 -2.33 -4.34
C TYR A 45 5.08 -3.45 -5.32
N LYS A 46 6.33 -3.51 -5.75
CA LYS A 46 6.77 -4.57 -6.65
C LYS A 46 6.57 -5.94 -6.02
N THR A 47 6.96 -6.09 -4.75
CA THR A 47 6.74 -7.34 -4.04
C THR A 47 5.26 -7.64 -3.89
N TYR A 48 4.47 -6.64 -3.54
CA TYR A 48 3.01 -6.76 -3.44
C TYR A 48 2.42 -7.30 -4.75
N LYS A 49 2.90 -6.81 -5.89
CA LYS A 49 2.38 -7.23 -7.18
C LYS A 49 2.74 -8.69 -7.54
N THR A 50 3.76 -9.26 -6.92
CA THR A 50 4.06 -10.68 -7.13
C THR A 50 3.05 -11.56 -6.42
N ILE A 51 2.35 -11.02 -5.44
CA ILE A 51 1.35 -11.76 -4.65
C ILE A 51 -0.05 -11.47 -5.19
N VAL A 52 -0.37 -10.20 -5.41
CA VAL A 52 -1.66 -9.77 -5.93
C VAL A 52 -1.52 -9.60 -7.43
N LYS A 53 -1.77 -10.67 -8.18
CA LYS A 53 -1.45 -10.72 -9.60
C LYS A 53 -2.55 -10.23 -10.52
N SER A 54 -3.80 -10.36 -10.13
CA SER A 54 -4.90 -9.94 -11.00
C SER A 54 -5.29 -8.49 -10.69
N LYS A 55 -5.67 -7.78 -11.74
CA LYS A 55 -6.13 -6.41 -11.58
C LYS A 55 -7.41 -6.35 -10.77
N GLY A 56 -8.26 -7.34 -10.90
CA GLY A 56 -9.50 -7.40 -10.13
C GLY A 56 -9.23 -7.49 -8.65
N GLN A 57 -8.29 -8.34 -8.25
CA GLN A 57 -7.93 -8.47 -6.85
C GLN A 57 -7.27 -7.19 -6.34
N GLU A 58 -6.39 -6.61 -7.13
CA GLU A 58 -5.73 -5.36 -6.75
C GLU A 58 -6.74 -4.25 -6.52
N LYS A 59 -7.71 -4.11 -7.43
CA LYS A 59 -8.74 -3.09 -7.28
C LYS A 59 -9.61 -3.35 -6.06
N GLN A 60 -9.89 -4.61 -5.76
CA GLN A 60 -10.68 -4.95 -4.60
C GLN A 60 -9.96 -4.55 -3.32
N ILE A 61 -8.66 -4.85 -3.24
CA ILE A 61 -7.86 -4.49 -2.08
C ILE A 61 -7.78 -2.97 -1.94
N ASP A 62 -7.54 -2.27 -3.05
CA ASP A 62 -7.49 -0.80 -3.03
C ASP A 62 -8.79 -0.22 -2.49
N ARG A 63 -9.91 -0.73 -2.98
CA ARG A 63 -11.23 -0.25 -2.56
C ARG A 63 -11.47 -0.52 -1.08
N ASP A 64 -11.18 -1.74 -0.66
CA ASP A 64 -11.42 -2.14 0.72
C ASP A 64 -10.51 -1.36 1.68
N PHE A 65 -9.26 -1.17 1.30
CA PHE A 65 -8.33 -0.43 2.14
C PHE A 65 -8.73 1.04 2.23
N GLN A 66 -9.14 1.64 1.13
CA GLN A 66 -9.59 3.02 1.14
C GLN A 66 -10.84 3.18 1.99
N LYS A 67 -11.72 2.19 1.95
CA LYS A 67 -12.95 2.22 2.74
C LYS A 67 -12.67 2.24 4.23
N VAL A 68 -11.70 1.44 4.69
CA VAL A 68 -11.40 1.34 6.12
C VAL A 68 -10.39 2.38 6.61
N SER A 69 -9.48 2.80 5.76
CA SER A 69 -8.40 3.72 6.17
C SER A 69 -8.60 5.15 5.68
N GLY A 70 -9.33 5.32 4.58
CA GLY A 70 -9.43 6.60 3.91
C GLY A 70 -8.26 6.89 2.99
N TYR A 71 -7.32 5.96 2.86
CA TYR A 71 -6.11 6.16 2.06
C TYR A 71 -6.20 5.44 0.73
N SER A 72 -5.66 6.06 -0.32
CA SER A 72 -5.68 5.50 -1.66
C SER A 72 -4.30 4.94 -2.01
N THR A 73 -4.21 3.61 -2.16
CA THR A 73 -2.98 2.97 -2.62
C THR A 73 -2.60 3.48 -4.01
N TYR A 74 -3.60 3.66 -4.86
CA TYR A 74 -3.36 4.13 -6.22
C TYR A 74 -2.68 5.49 -6.24
N GLN A 75 -3.15 6.46 -5.44
CA GLN A 75 -2.58 7.78 -5.43
C GLN A 75 -1.13 7.78 -4.92
N VAL A 76 -0.86 6.95 -3.91
CA VAL A 76 0.50 6.85 -3.36
C VAL A 76 1.45 6.28 -4.40
N VAL A 77 1.06 5.20 -5.07
CA VAL A 77 1.90 4.59 -6.09
C VAL A 77 2.11 5.54 -7.27
N LYS A 78 1.05 6.23 -7.68
CA LYS A 78 1.14 7.20 -8.78
C LYS A 78 2.14 8.30 -8.45
N LYS A 79 2.08 8.83 -7.23
CA LYS A 79 2.98 9.88 -6.79
C LYS A 79 4.42 9.38 -6.72
N ALA A 80 4.61 8.16 -6.20
CA ALA A 80 5.94 7.58 -6.10
C ALA A 80 6.57 7.39 -7.48
N LYS A 81 5.77 6.95 -8.46
CA LYS A 81 6.26 6.78 -9.82
C LYS A 81 6.66 8.11 -10.45
N ALA A 82 5.94 9.17 -10.14
CA ALA A 82 6.23 10.49 -10.67
C ALA A 82 7.52 11.06 -10.08
N ILE A 83 7.77 10.82 -8.80
CA ILE A 83 8.95 11.33 -8.09
C ILE A 83 10.17 10.45 -8.32
N GLU A 84 9.98 9.15 -8.31
CA GLU A 84 10.95 8.08 -8.48
C GLU A 84 11.87 7.87 -7.28
N LYS A 85 12.31 8.90 -6.59
CA LYS A 85 13.13 8.77 -5.38
C LYS A 85 12.94 9.99 -4.50
N GLY A 86 13.26 9.82 -3.23
CA GLY A 86 13.09 10.90 -2.26
C GLY A 86 11.79 10.76 -1.51
N PHE A 87 11.65 11.53 -0.45
CA PHE A 87 10.47 11.45 0.41
C PHE A 87 9.32 12.29 -0.10
N PHE A 88 8.12 11.81 0.14
CA PHE A 88 6.91 12.56 -0.21
C PHE A 88 5.80 12.25 0.78
N SER A 89 4.78 13.08 0.79
CA SER A 89 3.60 12.89 1.63
C SER A 89 2.37 13.31 0.84
N LEU A 90 1.26 12.64 1.08
CA LEU A 90 -0.04 13.02 0.54
C LEU A 90 -0.96 13.56 1.64
N GLY A 91 -0.51 13.51 2.88
CA GLY A 91 -1.36 13.86 3.99
C GLY A 91 -1.46 15.36 4.25
N ASN A 92 -0.49 16.09 3.88
CA ASN A 92 -0.51 17.55 4.05
C ASN A 92 0.47 18.16 3.10
#